data_0812e05de7e7985b863df6e3d99723ba
#
_entry.id   0812e05de7e7985b863df6e3d99723ba
#
_cell.length_a   1.000
_cell.length_b   1.000
_cell.length_c   1.000
_cell.angle_alpha   90.00
_cell.angle_beta   90.00
_cell.angle_gamma   90.00
#
_symmetry.space_group_name_H-M   'P 1'
#
loop_
_entity.id
_entity.type
_entity.pdbx_description
1 polymer ?
#
loop_
_entity_poly.entity_id
_entity_poly.type
_entity_poly.pdbx_seq_one_letter_code
_entity_poly.pdbx_strand_id
1 'polypeptide(L)'
;FLHSAELNSIGGNTCNLGCNMCSYGCSSKYNSEAYKLHEIDYMLPKPSNYGKFIEDLKQFNILEMKFTGGEPLLIKENFDVMSQLNKDTLVRVITNGTVDPTTLIDTLKDFKVNILVSAEGPKEVTEYIRHGSNFDIVLKHFDMMQRVWGDSVTFTTTINALNISRIPELFKIRKAHAGSPVTSNFYSLSSIPDDIKEMYLQKLYEIGNIDLIKFLENAEYNETDMWKMLRHIKRRDRLRGTNLLDVFPEWKEYYETCNG
;
A
#
# COMPACT_ATOMS: atom_id res chain seq x y z
N PHE A 1 -6.53 30.56 -3.19
CA PHE A 1 -6.69 29.52 -4.19
C PHE A 1 -5.99 28.27 -3.68
N LEU A 2 -6.74 27.17 -3.42
CA LEU A 2 -6.18 25.86 -3.17
C LEU A 2 -5.90 25.21 -4.53
N HIS A 3 -4.63 24.97 -4.86
CA HIS A 3 -4.25 24.31 -6.12
C HIS A 3 -4.31 22.78 -6.01
N SER A 4 -4.13 22.23 -4.81
CA SER A 4 -4.27 20.80 -4.54
C SER A 4 -4.77 20.56 -3.12
N ALA A 5 -5.50 19.47 -2.91
CA ALA A 5 -5.93 19.02 -1.59
C ALA A 5 -5.78 17.50 -1.48
N GLU A 6 -5.37 17.02 -0.31
CA GLU A 6 -5.24 15.60 -0.01
C GLU A 6 -6.19 15.23 1.13
N LEU A 7 -7.12 14.32 0.85
CA LEU A 7 -7.98 13.68 1.85
C LEU A 7 -7.26 12.46 2.44
N ASN A 8 -6.37 12.77 3.38
CA ASN A 8 -5.75 11.77 4.24
C ASN A 8 -6.57 11.69 5.53
N SER A 9 -6.99 10.53 5.90
CA SER A 9 -7.54 10.26 7.23
C SER A 9 -8.84 10.98 7.64
N ILE A 10 -9.48 11.82 6.81
CA ILE A 10 -10.83 12.30 7.14
C ILE A 10 -11.79 11.11 7.23
N GLY A 11 -11.62 10.09 6.38
CA GLY A 11 -12.30 8.79 6.49
C GLY A 11 -11.72 7.87 7.54
N GLY A 12 -10.75 8.34 8.29
CA GLY A 12 -10.06 7.56 9.29
C GLY A 12 -9.19 6.45 8.71
N ASN A 13 -8.94 5.48 9.57
CA ASN A 13 -8.15 4.30 9.25
C ASN A 13 -9.00 3.12 8.73
N THR A 14 -10.24 3.34 8.28
CA THR A 14 -11.09 2.25 7.79
C THR A 14 -10.41 1.53 6.64
N CYS A 15 -10.03 0.28 6.87
CA CYS A 15 -9.35 -0.57 5.89
C CYS A 15 -9.65 -2.04 6.19
N ASN A 16 -9.79 -2.85 5.14
CA ASN A 16 -10.02 -4.28 5.24
C ASN A 16 -8.74 -5.13 5.17
N LEU A 17 -7.57 -4.50 4.97
CA LEU A 17 -6.28 -5.19 4.90
C LEU A 17 -5.38 -4.90 6.10
N GLY A 18 -4.59 -5.91 6.51
CA GLY A 18 -3.54 -5.82 7.52
C GLY A 18 -2.15 -5.86 6.89
N CYS A 19 -1.80 -4.90 6.01
CA CYS A 19 -0.51 -4.90 5.32
C CYS A 19 0.67 -4.86 6.31
N ASN A 20 1.72 -5.66 6.05
CA ASN A 20 2.86 -5.81 6.96
C ASN A 20 3.57 -4.48 7.25
N MET A 21 3.77 -3.62 6.24
CA MET A 21 4.42 -2.32 6.36
C MET A 21 3.48 -1.19 6.81
N CYS A 22 2.21 -1.49 7.11
CA CYS A 22 1.24 -0.48 7.53
C CYS A 22 1.45 -0.05 8.98
N SER A 23 0.68 0.95 9.42
CA SER A 23 0.62 1.35 10.82
C SER A 23 -0.80 1.26 11.37
N TYR A 24 -0.92 1.18 12.68
CA TYR A 24 -2.23 1.15 13.35
C TYR A 24 -3.06 2.42 13.11
N GLY A 25 -2.41 3.54 12.82
CA GLY A 25 -3.09 4.80 12.44
C GLY A 25 -3.67 4.79 11.03
N CYS A 26 -3.14 3.94 10.13
CA CYS A 26 -3.51 3.91 8.72
C CYS A 26 -4.45 2.75 8.33
N SER A 27 -4.65 1.75 9.19
CA SER A 27 -5.54 0.62 8.92
C SER A 27 -6.25 0.14 10.17
N SER A 28 -7.59 0.11 10.12
CA SER A 28 -8.42 -0.44 11.20
C SER A 28 -8.23 -1.95 11.37
N LYS A 29 -7.94 -2.68 10.29
CA LYS A 29 -7.61 -4.10 10.35
C LYS A 29 -6.27 -4.32 11.06
N TYR A 30 -5.23 -3.56 10.64
CA TYR A 30 -3.92 -3.60 11.30
C TYR A 30 -4.00 -3.18 12.77
N ASN A 31 -4.78 -2.12 13.07
CA ASN A 31 -5.03 -1.67 14.44
C ASN A 31 -5.65 -2.77 15.30
N SER A 32 -6.65 -3.49 14.77
CA SER A 32 -7.27 -4.63 15.47
C SER A 32 -6.28 -5.78 15.73
N GLU A 33 -5.37 -6.05 14.80
CA GLU A 33 -4.31 -7.05 14.98
C GLU A 33 -3.28 -6.61 16.02
N ALA A 34 -2.84 -5.34 15.97
CA ALA A 34 -1.91 -4.77 16.95
C ALA A 34 -2.49 -4.80 18.37
N TYR A 35 -3.79 -4.54 18.53
CA TYR A 35 -4.48 -4.68 19.81
C TYR A 35 -4.48 -6.13 20.31
N LYS A 36 -4.78 -7.10 19.46
CA LYS A 36 -4.74 -8.53 19.79
C LYS A 36 -3.35 -9.02 20.17
N LEU A 37 -2.31 -8.42 19.58
CA LEU A 37 -0.90 -8.75 19.87
C LEU A 37 -0.33 -7.96 21.07
N HIS A 38 -1.17 -7.15 21.76
CA HIS A 38 -0.75 -6.27 22.85
C HIS A 38 0.38 -5.29 22.46
N GLU A 39 0.40 -4.86 21.21
CA GLU A 39 1.31 -3.83 20.71
C GLU A 39 0.78 -2.41 20.97
N ILE A 40 -0.53 -2.31 21.21
CA ILE A 40 -1.24 -1.08 21.60
C ILE A 40 -2.31 -1.40 22.63
N ASP A 41 -2.58 -0.45 23.51
CA ASP A 41 -3.52 -0.63 24.63
C ASP A 41 -4.96 -0.21 24.29
N TYR A 42 -5.18 0.44 23.16
CA TYR A 42 -6.48 0.92 22.74
C TYR A 42 -6.66 0.89 21.23
N MET A 43 -7.90 0.79 20.78
CA MET A 43 -8.25 0.91 19.36
C MET A 43 -8.53 2.38 19.02
N LEU A 44 -7.93 2.84 17.92
CA LEU A 44 -8.20 4.19 17.42
C LEU A 44 -9.68 4.31 16.99
N PRO A 45 -10.36 5.39 17.39
CA PRO A 45 -11.73 5.63 16.96
C PRO A 45 -11.76 5.91 15.45
N LYS A 46 -12.88 5.52 14.83
CA LYS A 46 -13.16 5.95 13.45
C LYS A 46 -13.50 7.45 13.49
N PRO A 47 -12.87 8.28 12.69
CA PRO A 47 -13.26 9.70 12.62
C PRO A 47 -14.66 9.85 12.04
N SER A 48 -15.36 10.88 12.48
CA SER A 48 -16.67 11.24 11.98
C SER A 48 -16.77 12.75 11.83
N ASN A 49 -16.96 13.25 10.67
CA ASN A 49 -17.69 14.45 10.29
C ASN A 49 -17.17 15.07 8.99
N TYR A 50 -17.81 14.74 7.88
CA TYR A 50 -17.52 15.27 6.55
C TYR A 50 -18.41 16.50 6.18
N GLY A 51 -19.51 16.74 6.90
CA GLY A 51 -20.51 17.73 6.49
C GLY A 51 -19.92 19.13 6.31
N LYS A 52 -19.21 19.64 7.32
CA LYS A 52 -18.57 20.94 7.24
C LYS A 52 -17.46 21.00 6.19
N PHE A 53 -16.70 19.92 6.03
CA PHE A 53 -15.64 19.84 5.03
C PHE A 53 -16.20 19.93 3.60
N ILE A 54 -17.32 19.26 3.31
CA ILE A 54 -17.97 19.34 1.99
C ILE A 54 -18.49 20.77 1.71
N GLU A 55 -19.03 21.46 2.72
CA GLU A 55 -19.46 22.86 2.59
C GLU A 55 -18.29 23.79 2.31
N ASP A 56 -17.18 23.59 3.02
CA ASP A 56 -15.97 24.39 2.85
C ASP A 56 -15.34 24.16 1.46
N LEU A 57 -15.35 22.92 0.93
CA LEU A 57 -14.82 22.59 -0.40
C LEU A 57 -15.47 23.39 -1.52
N LYS A 58 -16.77 23.68 -1.42
CA LYS A 58 -17.52 24.45 -2.44
C LYS A 58 -17.01 25.89 -2.61
N GLN A 59 -16.25 26.40 -1.65
CA GLN A 59 -15.69 27.75 -1.67
C GLN A 59 -14.37 27.82 -2.43
N PHE A 60 -13.75 26.68 -2.79
CA PHE A 60 -12.44 26.62 -3.40
C PHE A 60 -12.48 26.04 -4.82
N ASN A 61 -11.65 26.60 -5.70
CA ASN A 61 -11.37 25.98 -6.99
C ASN A 61 -10.24 24.94 -6.82
N ILE A 62 -10.62 23.68 -6.69
CA ILE A 62 -9.68 22.58 -6.45
C ILE A 62 -9.25 22.00 -7.80
N LEU A 63 -7.96 22.13 -8.10
CA LEU A 63 -7.38 21.59 -9.34
C LEU A 63 -7.04 20.11 -9.23
N GLU A 64 -6.66 19.67 -8.03
CA GLU A 64 -6.34 18.26 -7.75
C GLU A 64 -6.86 17.87 -6.37
N MET A 65 -7.55 16.71 -6.30
CA MET A 65 -7.99 16.09 -5.06
C MET A 65 -7.48 14.65 -4.97
N LYS A 66 -6.76 14.33 -3.91
CA LYS A 66 -6.21 12.99 -3.67
C LYS A 66 -6.97 12.30 -2.55
N PHE A 67 -7.46 11.10 -2.82
CA PHE A 67 -8.11 10.21 -1.86
C PHE A 67 -7.15 9.07 -1.50
N THR A 68 -6.77 9.01 -0.24
CA THR A 68 -5.84 8.02 0.32
C THR A 68 -6.17 7.79 1.80
N GLY A 69 -5.38 6.99 2.52
CA GLY A 69 -5.61 6.72 3.93
C GLY A 69 -5.74 5.23 4.18
N GLY A 70 -6.80 4.76 4.85
CA GLY A 70 -7.09 3.34 4.98
C GLY A 70 -7.40 2.72 3.61
N GLU A 71 -8.67 2.43 3.34
CA GLU A 71 -9.15 2.10 1.99
C GLU A 71 -10.24 3.11 1.63
N PRO A 72 -9.98 4.05 0.70
CA PRO A 72 -10.92 5.12 0.39
C PRO A 72 -12.25 4.63 -0.19
N LEU A 73 -12.28 3.46 -0.85
CA LEU A 73 -13.51 2.92 -1.43
C LEU A 73 -14.45 2.27 -0.40
N LEU A 74 -14.00 2.06 0.83
CA LEU A 74 -14.85 1.64 1.95
C LEU A 74 -15.58 2.80 2.65
N ILE A 75 -15.25 4.03 2.29
CA ILE A 75 -15.71 5.24 2.98
C ILE A 75 -16.74 5.91 2.09
N LYS A 76 -18.02 5.77 2.45
CA LYS A 76 -19.14 6.30 1.66
C LYS A 76 -19.03 7.81 1.43
N GLU A 77 -18.61 8.54 2.44
CA GLU A 77 -18.46 9.99 2.42
C GLU A 77 -17.42 10.47 1.37
N ASN A 78 -16.45 9.63 1.02
CA ASN A 78 -15.53 9.96 -0.06
C ASN A 78 -16.26 10.11 -1.41
N PHE A 79 -17.27 9.28 -1.68
CA PHE A 79 -18.07 9.41 -2.90
C PHE A 79 -18.96 10.66 -2.88
N ASP A 80 -19.46 11.04 -1.70
CA ASP A 80 -20.21 12.29 -1.53
C ASP A 80 -19.31 13.49 -1.84
N VAL A 81 -18.03 13.48 -1.38
CA VAL A 81 -17.02 14.49 -1.73
C VAL A 81 -16.72 14.48 -3.22
N MET A 82 -16.41 13.31 -3.79
CA MET A 82 -16.09 13.15 -5.22
C MET A 82 -17.19 13.73 -6.11
N SER A 83 -18.46 13.48 -5.77
CA SER A 83 -19.62 13.96 -6.54
C SER A 83 -19.79 15.48 -6.53
N GLN A 84 -19.23 16.18 -5.56
CA GLN A 84 -19.29 17.65 -5.41
C GLN A 84 -18.12 18.38 -6.09
N LEU A 85 -17.10 17.65 -6.57
CA LEU A 85 -15.94 18.25 -7.23
C LEU A 85 -16.31 18.78 -8.62
N ASN A 86 -15.58 19.80 -9.06
CA ASN A 86 -15.66 20.27 -10.44
C ASN A 86 -15.13 19.17 -11.39
N LYS A 87 -15.76 18.98 -12.55
CA LYS A 87 -15.33 18.00 -13.55
C LYS A 87 -13.91 18.24 -14.10
N ASP A 88 -13.40 19.46 -13.98
CA ASP A 88 -12.01 19.78 -14.35
C ASP A 88 -10.98 19.40 -13.28
N THR A 89 -11.42 19.06 -12.05
CA THR A 89 -10.56 18.58 -10.97
C THR A 89 -9.91 17.26 -11.36
N LEU A 90 -8.59 17.15 -11.24
CA LEU A 90 -7.89 15.87 -11.32
C LEU A 90 -8.15 15.09 -10.02
N VAL A 91 -8.83 13.95 -10.12
CA VAL A 91 -9.09 13.08 -8.96
C VAL A 91 -8.06 11.95 -8.93
N ARG A 92 -7.23 11.94 -7.88
CA ARG A 92 -6.31 10.83 -7.61
C ARG A 92 -6.89 9.92 -6.55
N VAL A 93 -6.86 8.61 -6.80
CA VAL A 93 -7.29 7.59 -5.83
C VAL A 93 -6.18 6.56 -5.64
N ILE A 94 -5.78 6.34 -4.39
CA ILE A 94 -4.89 5.23 -4.04
C ILE A 94 -5.73 4.19 -3.32
N THR A 95 -5.93 3.04 -3.94
CA THR A 95 -6.76 1.95 -3.43
C THR A 95 -5.98 0.66 -3.31
N ASN A 96 -6.40 -0.21 -2.40
CA ASN A 96 -5.86 -1.58 -2.31
C ASN A 96 -6.45 -2.53 -3.37
N GLY A 97 -7.44 -2.06 -4.14
CA GLY A 97 -8.06 -2.79 -5.24
C GLY A 97 -8.98 -3.95 -4.85
N THR A 98 -9.21 -4.20 -3.56
CA THR A 98 -10.05 -5.33 -3.12
C THR A 98 -11.54 -5.01 -3.07
N VAL A 99 -11.90 -3.74 -3.09
CA VAL A 99 -13.30 -3.26 -3.09
C VAL A 99 -13.80 -3.15 -4.53
N ASP A 100 -15.03 -3.59 -4.78
CA ASP A 100 -15.65 -3.49 -6.10
C ASP A 100 -15.69 -2.02 -6.57
N PRO A 101 -15.08 -1.69 -7.75
CA PRO A 101 -14.93 -0.32 -8.18
C PRO A 101 -16.16 0.27 -8.88
N THR A 102 -17.29 -0.45 -8.96
CA THR A 102 -18.47 -0.01 -9.71
C THR A 102 -18.94 1.38 -9.28
N THR A 103 -19.06 1.62 -7.97
CA THR A 103 -19.46 2.95 -7.45
C THR A 103 -18.44 4.04 -7.81
N LEU A 104 -17.14 3.72 -7.77
CA LEU A 104 -16.08 4.65 -8.18
C LEU A 104 -16.22 5.00 -9.66
N ILE A 105 -16.41 3.98 -10.50
CA ILE A 105 -16.59 4.14 -11.95
C ILE A 105 -17.80 5.02 -12.23
N ASP A 106 -18.96 4.73 -11.64
CA ASP A 106 -20.17 5.50 -11.85
C ASP A 106 -20.02 6.96 -11.42
N THR A 107 -19.28 7.19 -10.32
CA THR A 107 -19.05 8.55 -9.79
C THR A 107 -18.07 9.35 -10.65
N LEU A 108 -17.00 8.73 -11.13
CA LEU A 108 -15.84 9.43 -11.72
C LEU A 108 -15.65 9.20 -13.23
N LYS A 109 -16.52 8.49 -13.95
CA LYS A 109 -16.33 8.17 -15.39
C LYS A 109 -16.10 9.40 -16.28
N ASP A 110 -16.63 10.55 -15.89
CA ASP A 110 -16.52 11.81 -16.65
C ASP A 110 -15.45 12.76 -16.09
N PHE A 111 -14.65 12.31 -15.12
CA PHE A 111 -13.58 13.10 -14.52
C PHE A 111 -12.22 12.78 -15.13
N LYS A 112 -11.29 13.72 -14.97
CA LYS A 112 -9.86 13.43 -15.12
C LYS A 112 -9.40 12.65 -13.88
N VAL A 113 -8.91 11.44 -14.06
CA VAL A 113 -8.50 10.59 -12.94
C VAL A 113 -7.07 10.10 -13.06
N ASN A 114 -6.49 9.77 -11.91
CA ASN A 114 -5.27 8.98 -11.78
C ASN A 114 -5.51 7.96 -10.66
N ILE A 115 -5.69 6.69 -11.04
CA ILE A 115 -5.99 5.60 -10.11
C ILE A 115 -4.73 4.77 -9.91
N LEU A 116 -4.27 4.71 -8.66
CA LEU A 116 -3.12 3.92 -8.23
C LEU A 116 -3.62 2.71 -7.43
N VAL A 117 -3.53 1.54 -8.03
CA VAL A 117 -3.90 0.27 -7.37
C VAL A 117 -2.65 -0.30 -6.69
N SER A 118 -2.73 -0.53 -5.41
CA SER A 118 -1.58 -0.96 -4.63
C SER A 118 -1.31 -2.46 -4.78
N ALA A 119 -0.09 -2.82 -5.21
CA ALA A 119 0.40 -4.19 -5.26
C ALA A 119 1.91 -4.21 -4.96
N GLU A 120 2.42 -5.28 -4.34
CA GLU A 120 3.79 -5.31 -3.83
C GLU A 120 4.73 -6.22 -4.64
N GLY A 121 4.21 -6.93 -5.61
CA GLY A 121 4.91 -7.89 -6.44
C GLY A 121 3.92 -8.83 -7.13
N PRO A 122 4.33 -10.04 -7.54
CA PRO A 122 3.43 -11.07 -8.03
C PRO A 122 2.44 -11.51 -6.94
N LYS A 123 1.53 -12.42 -7.28
CA LYS A 123 0.39 -12.82 -6.45
C LYS A 123 0.79 -13.16 -5.01
N GLU A 124 1.70 -14.11 -4.85
CA GLU A 124 2.12 -14.62 -3.53
C GLU A 124 2.77 -13.52 -2.68
N VAL A 125 3.56 -12.62 -3.28
CA VAL A 125 4.19 -11.49 -2.61
C VAL A 125 3.14 -10.47 -2.18
N THR A 126 2.23 -10.12 -3.09
CA THR A 126 1.17 -9.14 -2.79
C THR A 126 0.24 -9.66 -1.69
N GLU A 127 -0.22 -10.91 -1.76
CA GLU A 127 -1.14 -11.50 -0.79
C GLU A 127 -0.49 -11.67 0.60
N TYR A 128 0.81 -12.00 0.64
CA TYR A 128 1.55 -12.10 1.90
C TYR A 128 1.76 -10.72 2.55
N ILE A 129 2.29 -9.76 1.81
CA ILE A 129 2.59 -8.42 2.34
C ILE A 129 1.30 -7.65 2.65
N ARG A 130 0.29 -7.75 1.78
CA ARG A 130 -1.04 -7.13 1.92
C ARG A 130 -2.05 -8.14 2.46
N HIS A 131 -1.79 -8.62 3.67
CA HIS A 131 -2.61 -9.67 4.28
C HIS A 131 -4.10 -9.36 4.24
N GLY A 132 -4.87 -10.32 3.71
CA GLY A 132 -6.30 -10.21 3.48
C GLY A 132 -6.67 -9.79 2.05
N SER A 133 -5.69 -9.50 1.17
CA SER A 133 -5.95 -9.30 -0.26
C SER A 133 -6.11 -10.63 -0.99
N ASN A 134 -6.85 -10.59 -2.09
CA ASN A 134 -6.88 -11.64 -3.10
C ASN A 134 -6.45 -10.99 -4.42
N PHE A 135 -5.30 -11.38 -4.95
CA PHE A 135 -4.70 -10.72 -6.11
C PHE A 135 -5.50 -10.92 -7.39
N ASP A 136 -6.20 -12.03 -7.54
CA ASP A 136 -7.06 -12.28 -8.70
C ASP A 136 -8.26 -11.32 -8.71
N ILE A 137 -8.82 -11.00 -7.52
CA ILE A 137 -9.85 -9.98 -7.37
C ILE A 137 -9.27 -8.59 -7.67
N VAL A 138 -8.08 -8.29 -7.17
CA VAL A 138 -7.39 -7.01 -7.45
C VAL A 138 -7.15 -6.82 -8.94
N LEU A 139 -6.69 -7.86 -9.66
CA LEU A 139 -6.53 -7.84 -11.12
C LEU A 139 -7.85 -7.61 -11.84
N LYS A 140 -8.90 -8.32 -11.44
CA LYS A 140 -10.25 -8.13 -12.02
C LYS A 140 -10.71 -6.69 -11.87
N HIS A 141 -10.58 -6.11 -10.68
CA HIS A 141 -10.99 -4.73 -10.40
C HIS A 141 -10.10 -3.72 -11.14
N PHE A 142 -8.79 -3.98 -11.23
CA PHE A 142 -7.87 -3.20 -12.05
C PHE A 142 -8.33 -3.17 -13.51
N ASP A 143 -8.61 -4.32 -14.11
CA ASP A 143 -9.05 -4.44 -15.49
C ASP A 143 -10.43 -3.75 -15.71
N MET A 144 -11.34 -3.77 -14.73
CA MET A 144 -12.60 -3.02 -14.80
C MET A 144 -12.35 -1.51 -14.89
N MET A 145 -11.49 -0.98 -14.02
CA MET A 145 -11.13 0.45 -14.03
C MET A 145 -10.35 0.84 -15.29
N GLN A 146 -9.42 -0.01 -15.73
CA GLN A 146 -8.61 0.24 -16.94
C GLN A 146 -9.45 0.30 -18.23
N ARG A 147 -10.53 -0.46 -18.33
CA ARG A 147 -11.47 -0.37 -19.47
C ARG A 147 -12.11 1.01 -19.58
N VAL A 148 -12.30 1.71 -18.47
CA VAL A 148 -12.92 3.05 -18.45
C VAL A 148 -11.89 4.15 -18.65
N TRP A 149 -10.73 4.07 -17.99
CA TRP A 149 -9.77 5.16 -17.87
C TRP A 149 -8.39 4.88 -18.50
N GLY A 150 -8.22 3.71 -19.12
CA GLY A 150 -7.00 3.35 -19.84
C GLY A 150 -5.74 3.50 -19.00
N ASP A 151 -4.78 4.22 -19.53
CA ASP A 151 -3.45 4.44 -18.93
C ASP A 151 -3.45 5.28 -17.64
N SER A 152 -4.59 5.87 -17.29
CA SER A 152 -4.76 6.56 -15.99
C SER A 152 -4.87 5.59 -14.81
N VAL A 153 -4.99 4.28 -15.07
CA VAL A 153 -4.99 3.22 -14.04
C VAL A 153 -3.66 2.48 -14.09
N THR A 154 -2.93 2.50 -12.98
CA THR A 154 -1.63 1.82 -12.88
C THR A 154 -1.48 1.16 -11.52
N PHE A 155 -0.64 0.12 -11.46
CA PHE A 155 -0.20 -0.38 -10.17
C PHE A 155 0.81 0.59 -9.53
N THR A 156 0.81 0.64 -8.21
CA THR A 156 1.84 1.30 -7.41
C THR A 156 2.31 0.35 -6.31
N THR A 157 3.60 0.38 -6.00
CA THR A 157 4.19 -0.42 -4.94
C THR A 157 4.93 0.44 -3.94
N THR A 158 4.92 0.05 -2.68
CA THR A 158 5.75 0.64 -1.64
C THR A 158 7.01 -0.20 -1.49
N ILE A 159 8.17 0.33 -1.90
CA ILE A 159 9.43 -0.40 -1.87
C ILE A 159 9.82 -0.68 -0.41
N ASN A 160 10.04 -1.96 -0.08
CA ASN A 160 10.41 -2.39 1.26
C ASN A 160 11.36 -3.60 1.23
N ALA A 161 11.86 -4.00 2.39
CA ALA A 161 12.84 -5.07 2.52
C ALA A 161 12.40 -6.42 1.94
N LEU A 162 11.10 -6.69 1.90
CA LEU A 162 10.58 -7.97 1.40
C LEU A 162 10.35 -7.98 -0.11
N ASN A 163 10.05 -6.83 -0.73
CA ASN A 163 9.58 -6.85 -2.12
C ASN A 163 10.56 -6.31 -3.15
N ILE A 164 11.62 -5.61 -2.78
CA ILE A 164 12.47 -4.90 -3.75
C ILE A 164 12.97 -5.79 -4.90
N SER A 165 13.34 -7.03 -4.62
CA SER A 165 13.81 -7.99 -5.63
C SER A 165 12.69 -8.59 -6.49
N ARG A 166 11.42 -8.41 -6.09
CA ARG A 166 10.23 -8.99 -6.73
C ARG A 166 9.36 -7.96 -7.47
N ILE A 167 9.65 -6.66 -7.29
CA ILE A 167 8.93 -5.55 -7.97
C ILE A 167 8.99 -5.67 -9.51
N PRO A 168 10.13 -6.02 -10.14
CA PRO A 168 10.17 -6.16 -11.60
C PRO A 168 9.21 -7.22 -12.16
N GLU A 169 8.82 -8.20 -11.36
CA GLU A 169 7.83 -9.20 -11.76
C GLU A 169 6.42 -8.60 -11.88
N LEU A 170 6.07 -7.64 -11.00
CA LEU A 170 4.82 -6.89 -11.11
C LEU A 170 4.73 -6.09 -12.42
N PHE A 171 5.85 -5.50 -12.86
CA PHE A 171 5.91 -4.71 -14.11
C PHE A 171 5.62 -5.55 -15.36
N LYS A 172 5.84 -6.87 -15.29
CA LYS A 172 5.50 -7.80 -16.36
C LYS A 172 4.01 -8.14 -16.40
N ILE A 173 3.28 -7.96 -15.30
CA ILE A 173 1.85 -8.30 -15.19
C ILE A 173 0.99 -7.17 -15.78
N ARG A 174 1.25 -5.93 -15.35
CA ARG A 174 0.52 -4.72 -15.81
C ARG A 174 1.44 -3.50 -15.66
N LYS A 175 1.02 -2.38 -16.27
CA LYS A 175 1.69 -1.09 -16.07
C LYS A 175 1.73 -0.75 -14.58
N ALA A 176 2.93 -0.55 -14.07
CA ALA A 176 3.17 -0.28 -12.66
C ALA A 176 4.25 0.78 -12.47
N HIS A 177 4.22 1.46 -11.33
CA HIS A 177 5.25 2.38 -10.88
C HIS A 177 5.83 1.91 -9.55
N ALA A 178 7.14 1.89 -9.45
CA ALA A 178 7.80 1.82 -8.15
C ALA A 178 7.53 3.13 -7.40
N GLY A 179 6.94 3.02 -6.23
CA GLY A 179 6.76 4.16 -5.33
C GLY A 179 8.05 4.49 -4.58
N SER A 180 7.93 5.24 -3.49
CA SER A 180 9.08 5.56 -2.65
C SER A 180 9.43 4.39 -1.72
N PRO A 181 10.71 4.22 -1.35
CA PRO A 181 11.11 3.29 -0.31
C PRO A 181 10.49 3.64 1.05
N VAL A 182 10.18 2.62 1.83
CA VAL A 182 9.84 2.78 3.25
C VAL A 182 11.07 3.29 3.98
N THR A 183 10.94 4.41 4.68
CA THR A 183 12.05 5.04 5.44
C THR A 183 11.76 5.17 6.92
N SER A 184 10.49 5.06 7.33
CA SER A 184 10.03 5.41 8.67
C SER A 184 9.81 4.23 9.61
N ASN A 185 10.05 3.01 9.16
CA ASN A 185 9.89 1.82 10.00
C ASN A 185 10.90 0.72 9.63
N PHE A 186 10.91 -0.34 10.42
CA PHE A 186 11.81 -1.49 10.27
C PHE A 186 11.54 -2.38 9.04
N TYR A 187 10.62 -2.03 8.14
CA TYR A 187 10.48 -2.61 6.80
C TYR A 187 11.32 -1.88 5.75
N SER A 188 12.14 -0.89 6.16
CA SER A 188 13.06 -0.18 5.27
C SER A 188 14.11 -1.12 4.67
N LEU A 189 14.75 -0.69 3.59
CA LEU A 189 15.80 -1.47 2.93
C LEU A 189 17.02 -1.72 3.82
N SER A 190 17.20 -0.90 4.87
CA SER A 190 18.26 -1.12 5.88
C SER A 190 18.09 -2.41 6.67
N SER A 191 16.91 -3.02 6.65
CA SER A 191 16.68 -4.31 7.33
C SER A 191 17.13 -5.52 6.52
N ILE A 192 17.69 -5.34 5.33
CA ILE A 192 18.17 -6.43 4.47
C ILE A 192 19.61 -6.75 4.84
N PRO A 193 19.93 -7.99 5.31
CA PRO A 193 21.30 -8.42 5.56
C PRO A 193 22.17 -8.37 4.30
N ASP A 194 23.46 -8.24 4.46
CA ASP A 194 24.39 -8.02 3.33
C ASP A 194 24.40 -9.17 2.32
N ASP A 195 24.31 -10.41 2.78
CA ASP A 195 24.21 -11.61 1.92
C ASP A 195 22.92 -11.64 1.08
N ILE A 196 21.78 -11.31 1.69
CA ILE A 196 20.49 -11.18 0.97
C ILE A 196 20.53 -9.95 0.05
N LYS A 197 21.14 -8.86 0.49
CA LYS A 197 21.32 -7.64 -0.31
C LYS A 197 22.12 -7.93 -1.58
N GLU A 198 23.21 -8.66 -1.46
CA GLU A 198 24.04 -9.05 -2.61
C GLU A 198 23.25 -9.90 -3.62
N MET A 199 22.50 -10.90 -3.14
CA MET A 199 21.63 -11.73 -3.98
C MET A 199 20.56 -10.89 -4.69
N TYR A 200 19.93 -9.93 -4.00
CA TYR A 200 18.92 -9.05 -4.59
C TYR A 200 19.53 -8.10 -5.61
N LEU A 201 20.72 -7.54 -5.34
CA LEU A 201 21.44 -6.70 -6.30
C LEU A 201 21.77 -7.48 -7.56
N GLN A 202 22.31 -8.71 -7.46
CA GLN A 202 22.60 -9.54 -8.61
C GLN A 202 21.35 -9.71 -9.49
N LYS A 203 20.21 -10.06 -8.90
CA LYS A 203 18.92 -10.19 -9.62
C LYS A 203 18.47 -8.89 -10.29
N LEU A 204 18.63 -7.75 -9.61
CA LEU A 204 18.25 -6.44 -10.15
C LEU A 204 19.19 -5.98 -11.27
N TYR A 205 20.49 -6.29 -11.20
CA TYR A 205 21.44 -6.03 -12.28
C TYR A 205 21.12 -6.84 -13.54
N GLU A 206 20.77 -8.14 -13.40
CA GLU A 206 20.34 -8.98 -14.53
C GLU A 206 19.12 -8.40 -15.26
N ILE A 207 18.20 -7.76 -14.52
CA ILE A 207 17.01 -7.12 -15.06
C ILE A 207 17.28 -5.71 -15.59
N GLY A 208 18.35 -5.05 -15.12
CA GLY A 208 18.73 -3.70 -15.52
C GLY A 208 17.87 -2.58 -14.91
N ASN A 209 17.27 -2.80 -13.74
CA ASN A 209 16.45 -1.78 -13.08
C ASN A 209 17.31 -0.84 -12.23
N ILE A 210 17.81 0.22 -12.87
CA ILE A 210 18.78 1.16 -12.27
C ILE A 210 18.23 1.85 -11.01
N ASP A 211 16.97 2.20 -10.97
CA ASP A 211 16.39 2.93 -9.83
C ASP A 211 16.30 2.03 -8.58
N LEU A 212 15.85 0.79 -8.74
CA LEU A 212 15.82 -0.17 -7.62
C LEU A 212 17.22 -0.54 -7.16
N ILE A 213 18.18 -0.67 -8.09
CA ILE A 213 19.60 -0.91 -7.76
C ILE A 213 20.10 0.22 -6.87
N LYS A 214 19.95 1.48 -7.28
CA LYS A 214 20.40 2.65 -6.50
C LYS A 214 19.79 2.71 -5.10
N PHE A 215 18.48 2.42 -4.99
CA PHE A 215 17.84 2.39 -3.68
C PHE A 215 18.45 1.33 -2.77
N LEU A 216 18.73 0.16 -3.31
CA LEU A 216 19.29 -0.95 -2.52
C LEU A 216 20.78 -0.73 -2.21
N GLU A 217 21.60 -0.24 -3.16
CA GLU A 217 23.02 0.07 -2.93
C GLU A 217 23.21 1.09 -1.80
N ASN A 218 22.37 2.14 -1.78
CA ASN A 218 22.44 3.21 -0.79
C ASN A 218 21.85 2.83 0.58
N ALA A 219 21.25 1.66 0.73
CA ALA A 219 20.72 1.20 2.00
C ALA A 219 21.87 0.66 2.88
N GLU A 220 22.08 1.27 4.04
CA GLU A 220 23.02 0.79 5.05
C GLU A 220 22.31 -0.22 5.95
N TYR A 221 22.94 -1.40 6.14
CA TYR A 221 22.37 -2.47 6.96
C TYR A 221 22.25 -2.06 8.43
N ASN A 222 21.11 -2.34 9.02
CA ASN A 222 20.79 -2.14 10.43
C ASN A 222 20.24 -3.43 11.03
N GLU A 223 21.07 -4.16 11.73
CA GLU A 223 20.72 -5.43 12.37
C GLU A 223 19.55 -5.29 13.36
N THR A 224 19.47 -4.19 14.09
CA THR A 224 18.37 -3.94 15.04
C THR A 224 17.04 -3.86 14.33
N ASP A 225 16.96 -3.20 13.18
CA ASP A 225 15.73 -3.07 12.39
C ASP A 225 15.36 -4.40 11.74
N MET A 226 16.34 -5.17 11.25
CA MET A 226 16.10 -6.53 10.77
C MET A 226 15.46 -7.41 11.84
N TRP A 227 16.01 -7.44 13.06
CA TRP A 227 15.43 -8.25 14.14
C TRP A 227 14.05 -7.75 14.59
N LYS A 228 13.80 -6.43 14.56
CA LYS A 228 12.46 -5.88 14.81
C LYS A 228 11.47 -6.34 13.73
N MET A 229 11.87 -6.27 12.46
CA MET A 229 11.05 -6.72 11.34
C MET A 229 10.69 -8.20 11.47
N LEU A 230 11.67 -9.07 11.70
CA LEU A 230 11.45 -10.51 11.81
C LEU A 230 10.59 -10.89 13.01
N ARG A 231 10.79 -10.28 14.18
CA ARG A 231 9.90 -10.47 15.35
C ARG A 231 8.47 -10.04 15.06
N HIS A 232 8.30 -8.89 14.42
CA HIS A 232 6.99 -8.40 14.00
C HIS A 232 6.31 -9.35 13.02
N ILE A 233 7.05 -9.86 12.02
CA ILE A 233 6.56 -10.85 11.05
C ILE A 233 6.15 -12.14 11.77
N LYS A 234 7.00 -12.72 12.62
CA LYS A 234 6.69 -13.97 13.34
C LYS A 234 5.42 -13.89 14.16
N ARG A 235 5.19 -12.76 14.85
CA ARG A 235 3.96 -12.54 15.63
C ARG A 235 2.73 -12.54 14.73
N ARG A 236 2.82 -11.88 13.57
CA ARG A 236 1.72 -11.81 12.61
C ARG A 236 1.50 -13.11 11.88
N ASP A 237 2.54 -13.81 11.50
CA ASP A 237 2.44 -15.14 10.90
C ASP A 237 1.68 -16.11 11.83
N ARG A 238 2.01 -16.13 13.11
CA ARG A 238 1.27 -16.94 14.11
C ARG A 238 -0.21 -16.53 14.21
N LEU A 239 -0.51 -15.22 14.21
CA LEU A 239 -1.89 -14.73 14.29
C LEU A 239 -2.70 -15.06 13.04
N ARG A 240 -2.04 -15.02 11.86
CA ARG A 240 -2.67 -15.11 10.54
C ARG A 240 -2.65 -16.51 9.94
N GLY A 241 -1.84 -17.44 10.50
CA GLY A 241 -1.58 -18.76 9.95
C GLY A 241 -0.78 -18.70 8.64
N THR A 242 0.12 -17.73 8.51
CA THR A 242 1.03 -17.55 7.37
C THR A 242 2.47 -17.89 7.76
N ASN A 243 3.37 -18.00 6.76
CA ASN A 243 4.78 -18.21 6.99
C ASN A 243 5.60 -17.41 5.97
N LEU A 244 6.52 -16.56 6.45
CA LEU A 244 7.45 -15.80 5.60
C LEU A 244 8.17 -16.69 4.58
N LEU A 245 8.61 -17.87 5.03
CA LEU A 245 9.45 -18.77 4.21
C LEU A 245 8.70 -19.41 3.02
N ASP A 246 7.37 -19.40 3.02
CA ASP A 246 6.59 -19.87 1.88
C ASP A 246 6.71 -18.93 0.68
N VAL A 247 7.07 -17.65 0.93
CA VAL A 247 7.17 -16.60 -0.10
C VAL A 247 8.59 -16.10 -0.29
N PHE A 248 9.37 -16.06 0.79
CA PHE A 248 10.74 -15.52 0.84
C PHE A 248 11.68 -16.53 1.51
N PRO A 249 11.96 -17.68 0.88
CA PRO A 249 12.79 -18.76 1.47
C PRO A 249 14.22 -18.32 1.76
N GLU A 250 14.72 -17.28 1.09
CA GLU A 250 16.04 -16.70 1.31
C GLU A 250 16.25 -16.14 2.72
N TRP A 251 15.16 -15.82 3.43
CA TRP A 251 15.22 -15.34 4.81
C TRP A 251 15.33 -16.45 5.86
N LYS A 252 15.46 -17.72 5.45
CA LYS A 252 15.36 -18.89 6.34
C LYS A 252 16.28 -18.81 7.54
N GLU A 253 17.57 -18.56 7.35
CA GLU A 253 18.58 -18.54 8.41
C GLU A 253 18.20 -17.50 9.50
N TYR A 254 17.84 -16.30 9.09
CA TYR A 254 17.48 -15.21 9.99
C TYR A 254 16.11 -15.45 10.64
N TYR A 255 15.14 -15.95 9.88
CA TYR A 255 13.80 -16.19 10.38
C TYR A 255 13.76 -17.31 11.40
N GLU A 256 14.48 -18.42 11.20
CA GLU A 256 14.51 -19.55 12.15
C GLU A 256 15.24 -19.19 13.44
N THR A 257 16.30 -18.42 13.39
CA THR A 257 17.09 -17.99 14.58
C THR A 257 16.43 -16.85 15.34
N CYS A 258 15.52 -16.11 14.75
CA CYS A 258 14.81 -15.03 15.41
C CYS A 258 13.95 -15.55 16.57
N ASN A 259 14.23 -15.12 17.78
CA ASN A 259 13.35 -15.35 18.94
C ASN A 259 12.14 -14.42 18.85
N GLY A 260 10.95 -14.97 18.58
CA GLY A 260 9.71 -14.22 18.37
C GLY A 260 8.81 -14.17 19.58
#